data_c8ff8d205cf3e76ad63ebf549665543a
#
_entry.id   c8ff8d205cf3e76ad63ebf549665543a
#
_cell.length_a   1.000
_cell.length_b   1.000
_cell.length_c   1.000
_cell.angle_alpha   90.00
_cell.angle_beta   90.00
_cell.angle_gamma   90.00
#
_symmetry.space_group_name_H-M   'P 1'
#
loop_
_entity.id
_entity.type
_entity.pdbx_description
1 polymer ?
#
loop_
_entity_poly.entity_id
_entity_poly.type
_entity_poly.pdbx_seq_one_letter_code
_entity_poly.pdbx_strand_id
1 'polypeptide(L)'
;MPAPAALAVGAPEREATDRRWCEKVTLSFRNTGGTAVRSGTVSLGTHIIGALGIDWATIGSTRDLPAPLAPGAGTEKSWTVCVDAWRVPLGMHVETRDVSVQWK
;
A
#
# COMPACT_ATOMS: atom_id res chain seq x y z
N MET A 1 6.55 19.64 -25.59
CA MET A 1 5.55 19.31 -24.57
C MET A 1 6.20 18.52 -23.46
N PRO A 2 5.92 18.81 -22.19
CA PRO A 2 6.46 18.01 -21.12
C PRO A 2 5.88 16.60 -21.17
N ALA A 3 6.67 15.63 -20.77
CA ALA A 3 6.20 14.26 -20.63
C ALA A 3 5.13 14.18 -19.52
N PRO A 4 4.17 13.27 -19.62
CA PRO A 4 3.18 13.11 -18.57
C PRO A 4 3.81 12.66 -17.26
N ALA A 5 3.07 12.80 -16.17
CA ALA A 5 3.47 12.23 -14.89
C ALA A 5 3.54 10.71 -15.00
N ALA A 6 4.54 10.12 -14.35
CA ALA A 6 4.70 8.67 -14.28
C ALA A 6 5.18 8.31 -12.88
N LEU A 7 4.48 7.41 -12.23
CA LEU A 7 4.75 7.07 -10.86
C LEU A 7 5.35 5.67 -10.76
N ALA A 8 6.56 5.58 -10.24
CA ALA A 8 7.18 4.32 -9.88
C ALA A 8 6.93 4.06 -8.40
N VAL A 9 6.47 2.85 -8.08
CA VAL A 9 6.15 2.43 -6.72
C VAL A 9 7.03 1.25 -6.36
N GLY A 10 7.76 1.37 -5.26
CA GLY A 10 8.59 0.27 -4.77
C GLY A 10 7.76 -0.85 -4.18
N ALA A 11 8.38 -2.02 -4.02
CA ALA A 11 7.74 -3.14 -3.34
C ALA A 11 7.37 -2.75 -1.91
N PRO A 12 6.21 -3.19 -1.39
CA PRO A 12 5.81 -2.84 -0.04
C PRO A 12 6.74 -3.44 1.00
N GLU A 13 7.16 -2.62 1.95
CA GLU A 13 7.85 -3.07 3.15
C GLU A 13 6.82 -3.25 4.26
N ARG A 14 6.79 -4.43 4.85
CA ARG A 14 5.76 -4.80 5.81
C ARG A 14 6.36 -5.09 7.18
N GLU A 15 5.69 -4.63 8.22
CA GLU A 15 6.05 -4.93 9.61
C GLU A 15 4.82 -5.39 10.37
N ALA A 16 4.98 -6.47 11.13
CA ALA A 16 3.94 -6.89 12.06
C ALA A 16 3.77 -5.84 13.16
N THR A 17 2.55 -5.73 13.67
CA THR A 17 2.23 -4.87 14.81
C THR A 17 1.92 -5.74 16.04
N ASP A 18 1.56 -5.10 17.15
CA ASP A 18 1.09 -5.80 18.34
C ASP A 18 -0.31 -6.41 18.17
N ARG A 19 -0.94 -6.18 17.03
CA ARG A 19 -2.26 -6.71 16.68
C ARG A 19 -2.15 -7.57 15.43
N ARG A 20 -2.57 -8.84 15.51
CA ARG A 20 -2.47 -9.77 14.38
C ARG A 20 -3.36 -9.37 13.18
N TRP A 21 -4.35 -8.50 13.39
CA TRP A 21 -5.23 -8.00 12.34
C TRP A 21 -4.77 -6.67 11.72
N CYS A 22 -3.61 -6.19 12.11
CA CYS A 22 -3.01 -4.96 11.58
C CYS A 22 -1.58 -5.21 11.12
N GLU A 23 -1.18 -4.47 10.09
CA GLU A 23 0.18 -4.51 9.55
C GLU A 23 0.60 -3.08 9.20
N LYS A 24 1.84 -2.74 9.50
CA LYS A 24 2.42 -1.47 9.05
C LYS A 24 3.00 -1.69 7.65
N VAL A 25 2.56 -0.89 6.70
CA VAL A 25 2.98 -0.97 5.30
C VAL A 25 3.67 0.33 4.91
N THR A 26 4.87 0.23 4.39
CA THR A 26 5.63 1.39 3.89
C THR A 26 5.82 1.24 2.39
N LEU A 27 5.45 2.29 1.66
CA LEU A 27 5.61 2.36 0.21
C LEU A 27 6.49 3.55 -0.15
N SER A 28 7.35 3.34 -1.13
CA SER A 28 8.14 4.42 -1.72
C SER A 28 7.57 4.79 -3.08
N PHE A 29 7.54 6.07 -3.36
CA PHE A 29 7.00 6.63 -4.60
C PHE A 29 8.02 7.55 -5.24
N ARG A 30 8.13 7.50 -6.56
CA ARG A 30 8.97 8.42 -7.31
C ARG A 30 8.26 8.81 -8.60
N ASN A 31 8.20 10.11 -8.86
CA ASN A 31 7.68 10.62 -10.13
C ASN A 31 8.82 10.61 -11.15
N THR A 32 8.77 9.66 -12.08
CA THR A 32 9.77 9.53 -13.15
C THR A 32 9.35 10.25 -14.43
N GLY A 33 8.19 10.90 -14.43
CA GLY A 33 7.70 11.66 -15.55
C GLY A 33 8.18 13.10 -15.56
N GLY A 34 7.70 13.86 -16.52
CA GLY A 34 8.06 15.26 -16.70
C GLY A 34 7.03 16.27 -16.22
N THR A 35 5.94 15.80 -15.60
CA THR A 35 4.86 16.63 -15.08
C THR A 35 4.56 16.18 -13.64
N ALA A 36 4.17 17.11 -12.78
CA ALA A 36 3.87 16.80 -11.39
C ALA A 36 2.68 15.84 -11.25
N VAL A 37 2.77 14.93 -10.29
CA VAL A 37 1.62 14.16 -9.80
C VAL A 37 0.85 15.07 -8.87
N ARG A 38 -0.41 15.36 -9.16
CA ARG A 38 -1.23 16.31 -8.41
C ARG A 38 -2.04 15.66 -7.30
N SER A 39 -2.54 14.47 -7.57
CA SER A 39 -3.36 13.72 -6.63
C SER A 39 -3.37 12.25 -7.03
N GLY A 40 -3.89 11.41 -6.16
CA GLY A 40 -4.04 10.00 -6.49
C GLY A 40 -4.53 9.18 -5.33
N THR A 41 -4.75 7.91 -5.61
CA THR A 41 -5.25 6.93 -4.66
C THR A 41 -4.40 5.68 -4.71
N VAL A 42 -4.05 5.16 -3.55
CA VAL A 42 -3.37 3.88 -3.39
C VAL A 42 -4.42 2.85 -2.97
N SER A 43 -4.55 1.79 -3.75
CA SER A 43 -5.41 0.65 -3.42
C SER A 43 -4.57 -0.49 -2.89
N LEU A 44 -4.95 -1.02 -1.75
CA LEU A 44 -4.22 -2.08 -1.04
C LEU A 44 -5.10 -3.31 -0.90
N GLY A 45 -4.54 -4.47 -1.17
CA GLY A 45 -5.18 -5.76 -0.91
C GLY A 45 -4.47 -6.47 0.24
N THR A 46 -5.17 -6.65 1.35
CA THR A 46 -4.64 -7.30 2.55
C THR A 46 -5.17 -8.72 2.63
N HIS A 47 -4.26 -9.68 2.57
CA HIS A 47 -4.57 -11.11 2.61
C HIS A 47 -4.59 -11.60 4.04
N ILE A 48 -5.56 -12.44 4.36
CA ILE A 48 -5.64 -13.11 5.65
C ILE A 48 -5.03 -14.49 5.48
N ILE A 49 -3.92 -14.75 6.16
CA ILE A 49 -3.10 -15.93 5.96
C ILE A 49 -3.22 -16.84 7.18
N GLY A 50 -3.57 -18.10 6.94
CA GLY A 50 -3.66 -19.11 7.97
C GLY A 50 -2.30 -19.70 8.35
N ALA A 51 -2.31 -20.55 9.38
CA ALA A 51 -1.09 -21.15 9.94
C ALA A 51 -0.28 -21.99 8.95
N LEU A 52 -0.92 -22.51 7.90
CA LEU A 52 -0.25 -23.30 6.86
C LEU A 52 0.06 -22.45 5.60
N GLY A 53 -0.03 -21.14 5.70
CA GLY A 53 0.19 -20.26 4.57
C GLY A 53 -0.99 -20.18 3.60
N ILE A 54 -2.14 -20.67 3.97
CA ILE A 54 -3.34 -20.63 3.14
C ILE A 54 -3.95 -19.23 3.19
N ASP A 55 -4.22 -18.67 2.00
CA ASP A 55 -4.89 -17.39 1.85
C ASP A 55 -6.40 -17.59 1.96
N TRP A 56 -6.99 -17.11 3.05
CA TRP A 56 -8.42 -17.28 3.34
C TRP A 56 -9.29 -16.18 2.73
N ALA A 57 -8.77 -14.98 2.62
CA ALA A 57 -9.54 -13.85 2.10
C ALA A 57 -8.62 -12.67 1.78
N THR A 58 -9.11 -11.77 0.93
CA THR A 58 -8.43 -10.52 0.62
C THR A 58 -9.39 -9.36 0.90
N ILE A 59 -8.94 -8.41 1.72
CA ILE A 59 -9.72 -7.24 2.07
C ILE A 59 -9.09 -6.02 1.40
N GLY A 60 -9.87 -5.34 0.58
CA GLY A 60 -9.43 -4.12 -0.09
C GLY A 60 -9.53 -2.90 0.81
N SER A 61 -8.58 -1.98 0.66
CA SER A 61 -8.63 -0.67 1.29
C SER A 61 -7.97 0.37 0.39
N THR A 62 -8.23 1.63 0.65
CA THR A 62 -7.66 2.73 -0.13
C THR A 62 -7.05 3.77 0.80
N ARG A 63 -6.02 4.45 0.29
CA ARG A 63 -5.33 5.55 0.97
C ARG A 63 -5.06 6.64 -0.03
N ASP A 64 -4.92 7.87 0.45
CA ASP A 64 -4.52 8.98 -0.41
C ASP A 64 -3.04 8.90 -0.72
N LEU A 65 -2.70 9.13 -1.98
CA LEU A 65 -1.31 9.24 -2.42
C LEU A 65 -0.67 10.46 -1.76
N PRO A 66 0.60 10.38 -1.31
CA PRO A 66 1.30 11.55 -0.78
C PRO A 66 1.66 12.53 -1.90
N ALA A 67 0.70 13.34 -2.32
CA ALA A 67 0.83 14.30 -3.40
C ALA A 67 0.75 15.74 -2.85
N PRO A 68 1.26 16.75 -3.61
CA PRO A 68 1.83 16.63 -4.94
C PRO A 68 3.26 16.12 -4.95
N LEU A 69 3.68 15.53 -6.09
CA LEU A 69 5.05 15.09 -6.32
C LEU A 69 5.57 15.75 -7.58
N ALA A 70 6.57 16.59 -7.46
CA ALA A 70 7.23 17.23 -8.60
C ALA A 70 7.95 16.20 -9.46
N PRO A 71 8.24 16.51 -10.74
CA PRO A 71 9.05 15.63 -11.58
C PRO A 71 10.39 15.31 -10.90
N GLY A 72 10.74 14.03 -10.84
CA GLY A 72 11.97 13.55 -10.19
C GLY A 72 11.88 13.40 -8.68
N ALA A 73 10.83 13.91 -8.04
CA ALA A 73 10.68 13.82 -6.60
C ALA A 73 10.31 12.40 -6.14
N GLY A 74 10.83 12.02 -4.98
CA GLY A 74 10.49 10.77 -4.34
C GLY A 74 10.08 10.98 -2.90
N THR A 75 9.27 10.08 -2.36
CA THR A 75 8.83 10.10 -0.98
C THR A 75 8.49 8.71 -0.50
N GLU A 76 8.45 8.54 0.81
CA GLU A 76 7.94 7.32 1.44
C GLU A 76 6.74 7.66 2.30
N LYS A 77 5.81 6.74 2.38
CA LYS A 77 4.65 6.86 3.25
C LYS A 77 4.36 5.52 3.91
N SER A 78 4.09 5.57 5.20
CA SER A 78 3.70 4.39 5.97
C SER A 78 2.26 4.52 6.43
N TRP A 79 1.55 3.40 6.39
CA TRP A 79 0.19 3.31 6.92
C TRP A 79 0.09 2.07 7.80
N THR A 80 -0.77 2.14 8.81
CA THR A 80 -1.19 0.95 9.54
C THR A 80 -2.48 0.47 8.88
N VAL A 81 -2.43 -0.71 8.29
CA VAL A 81 -3.56 -1.32 7.59
C VAL A 81 -4.16 -2.38 8.49
N CYS A 82 -5.42 -2.22 8.83
CA CYS A 82 -6.13 -3.15 9.70
C CYS A 82 -7.36 -3.70 9.00
N VAL A 83 -7.69 -4.96 9.32
CA VAL A 83 -8.97 -5.57 9.00
C VAL A 83 -9.74 -5.78 10.30
N ASP A 84 -11.01 -6.18 10.21
CA ASP A 84 -11.78 -6.48 11.42
C ASP A 84 -11.11 -7.61 12.20
N ALA A 85 -10.96 -7.42 13.51
CA ALA A 85 -10.23 -8.38 14.37
C ALA A 85 -10.82 -9.80 14.30
N TRP A 86 -12.14 -9.93 14.15
CA TRP A 86 -12.81 -11.22 14.09
C TRP A 86 -12.47 -12.02 12.81
N ARG A 87 -11.94 -11.34 11.77
CA ARG A 87 -11.52 -12.00 10.52
C ARG A 87 -10.17 -12.71 10.67
N VAL A 88 -9.41 -12.41 11.73
CA VAL A 88 -8.06 -12.92 11.93
C VAL A 88 -8.01 -13.67 13.29
N PRO A 89 -8.48 -14.91 13.33
CA PRO A 89 -8.39 -15.73 14.55
C PRO A 89 -6.94 -15.92 15.00
N LEU A 90 -6.78 -16.41 16.24
CA LEU A 90 -5.45 -16.76 16.75
C LEU A 90 -4.76 -17.76 15.81
N GLY A 91 -3.47 -17.56 15.57
CA GLY A 91 -2.69 -18.38 14.66
C GLY A 91 -2.72 -17.89 13.22
N MET A 92 -3.52 -16.87 12.91
CA MET A 92 -3.55 -16.25 11.59
C MET A 92 -2.94 -14.85 11.65
N HIS A 93 -2.59 -14.33 10.49
CA HIS A 93 -2.03 -12.98 10.38
C HIS A 93 -2.45 -12.34 9.05
N VAL A 94 -2.13 -11.08 8.87
CA VAL A 94 -2.43 -10.37 7.63
C VAL A 94 -1.14 -10.05 6.87
N GLU A 95 -1.24 -10.03 5.54
CA GLU A 95 -0.16 -9.62 4.65
C GLU A 95 -0.74 -8.75 3.56
N THR A 96 -0.33 -7.47 3.54
CA THR A 96 -0.72 -6.54 2.48
C THR A 96 0.23 -6.75 1.31
N ARG A 97 -0.27 -7.36 0.23
CA ARG A 97 0.55 -7.74 -0.92
C ARG A 97 0.20 -7.00 -2.19
N ASP A 98 -1.10 -6.74 -2.40
CA ASP A 98 -1.56 -6.14 -3.64
C ASP A 98 -1.55 -4.63 -3.50
N VAL A 99 -0.82 -3.98 -4.40
CA VAL A 99 -0.74 -2.52 -4.42
C VAL A 99 -0.99 -2.06 -5.84
N SER A 100 -1.95 -1.16 -6.00
CA SER A 100 -2.15 -0.47 -7.26
C SER A 100 -2.34 1.02 -6.99
N VAL A 101 -1.92 1.84 -7.91
CA VAL A 101 -1.89 3.29 -7.73
C VAL A 101 -2.51 3.94 -8.96
N GLN A 102 -3.39 4.91 -8.71
CA GLN A 102 -3.96 5.76 -9.74
C GLN A 102 -3.62 7.21 -9.39
N TRP A 103 -3.26 7.99 -10.39
CA TRP A 103 -2.86 9.39 -10.19
C TRP A 103 -3.37 10.29 -11.30
N LYS A 104 -3.33 11.56 -11.01
CA LYS A 104 -3.66 12.63 -11.96
C LYS A 104 -2.55 13.66 -12.02
#